data_419bfa56eb35e14cf66c78334723fa96
#
_entry.id   419bfa56eb35e14cf66c78334723fa96
#
_cell.length_a   1.000
_cell.length_b   1.000
_cell.length_c   1.000
_cell.angle_alpha   90.00
_cell.angle_beta   90.00
_cell.angle_gamma   90.00
#
_symmetry.space_group_name_H-M   'P 1'
#
loop_
_entity.id
_entity.type
_entity.pdbx_description
1 polymer ?
#
loop_
_entity_poly.entity_id
_entity_poly.type
_entity_poly.pdbx_seq_one_letter_code
_entity_poly.pdbx_strand_id
1 'polypeptide(L)'
;QCDENTKFCILEIGARHIGDIALLCQMAKPNIGMVLRVGTAHIGEFGSAEAVAQAKSEMISSLDPGAIAILGQYDAFTPQMGALHKGEIITFGETTAADVRATDVEIREGRPHFDLVTSAGRAAVGLRLVGVHQVANALAAAAAATAVGASIDQIAVALSTSDIRSKWRMEIQELRGVVLINDSYNSSPESAEAALRTL
;
A
#
# COMPACT_ATOMS: atom_id res chain seq x y z
N GLN A 1 -17.82 -8.55 -6.89
CA GLN A 1 -18.83 -8.32 -7.95
C GLN A 1 -18.10 -8.07 -9.26
N CYS A 2 -17.49 -9.13 -9.82
CA CYS A 2 -16.86 -9.08 -11.12
C CYS A 2 -17.86 -9.55 -12.19
N ASP A 3 -17.77 -8.95 -13.35
CA ASP A 3 -18.54 -9.31 -14.54
C ASP A 3 -17.58 -9.53 -15.76
N GLU A 4 -18.12 -9.82 -16.91
CA GLU A 4 -17.36 -10.07 -18.15
C GLU A 4 -16.54 -8.87 -18.63
N ASN A 5 -16.83 -7.65 -18.16
CA ASN A 5 -16.11 -6.42 -18.52
C ASN A 5 -15.04 -6.06 -17.48
N THR A 6 -14.95 -6.79 -16.37
CA THR A 6 -14.00 -6.53 -15.30
C THR A 6 -12.58 -6.85 -15.77
N LYS A 7 -11.72 -5.83 -15.88
CA LYS A 7 -10.32 -5.99 -16.29
C LYS A 7 -9.39 -6.30 -15.13
N PHE A 8 -9.66 -5.72 -13.97
CA PHE A 8 -8.87 -5.89 -12.76
C PHE A 8 -9.78 -6.14 -11.56
N CYS A 9 -9.42 -7.13 -10.74
CA CYS A 9 -10.07 -7.41 -9.47
C CYS A 9 -9.05 -7.20 -8.35
N ILE A 10 -9.32 -6.24 -7.45
CA ILE A 10 -8.46 -5.92 -6.33
C ILE A 10 -9.13 -6.45 -5.06
N LEU A 11 -8.45 -7.34 -4.35
CA LEU A 11 -8.92 -7.97 -3.13
C LEU A 11 -8.05 -7.55 -1.95
N GLU A 12 -8.65 -7.02 -0.90
CA GLU A 12 -8.00 -6.86 0.39
C GLU A 12 -8.10 -8.18 1.17
N ILE A 13 -6.94 -8.75 1.50
CA ILE A 13 -6.85 -10.04 2.20
C ILE A 13 -6.31 -9.79 3.60
N GLY A 14 -7.08 -10.17 4.60
CA GLY A 14 -6.70 -10.09 6.01
C GLY A 14 -6.50 -11.46 6.64
N ALA A 15 -5.74 -11.54 7.74
CA ALA A 15 -5.55 -12.74 8.51
C ALA A 15 -5.76 -12.49 10.02
N ARG A 16 -6.26 -13.50 10.71
CA ARG A 16 -6.25 -13.61 12.18
C ARG A 16 -5.34 -14.75 12.65
N HIS A 17 -5.10 -15.73 11.77
CA HIS A 17 -4.25 -16.89 12.06
C HIS A 17 -3.31 -17.17 10.90
N ILE A 18 -2.23 -17.88 11.19
CA ILE A 18 -1.36 -18.46 10.16
C ILE A 18 -2.18 -19.50 9.39
N GLY A 19 -2.10 -19.46 8.05
CA GLY A 19 -2.87 -20.27 7.12
C GLY A 19 -4.05 -19.55 6.47
N ASP A 20 -4.56 -18.46 7.06
CA ASP A 20 -5.72 -17.74 6.54
C ASP A 20 -5.44 -17.14 5.15
N ILE A 21 -4.28 -16.49 4.98
CA ILE A 21 -3.91 -15.87 3.70
C ILE A 21 -3.65 -16.94 2.64
N ALA A 22 -2.98 -18.04 3.01
CA ALA A 22 -2.76 -19.14 2.09
C ALA A 22 -4.07 -19.75 1.57
N LEU A 23 -5.06 -19.95 2.45
CA LEU A 23 -6.39 -20.41 2.06
C LEU A 23 -7.09 -19.43 1.11
N LEU A 24 -7.05 -18.13 1.41
CA LEU A 24 -7.66 -17.09 0.57
C LEU A 24 -6.95 -17.00 -0.80
N CYS A 25 -5.63 -17.16 -0.84
CA CYS A 25 -4.87 -17.21 -2.09
C CYS A 25 -5.23 -18.43 -2.94
N GLN A 26 -5.48 -19.60 -2.34
CA GLN A 26 -5.97 -20.78 -3.08
C GLN A 26 -7.31 -20.52 -3.77
N MET A 27 -8.20 -19.74 -3.14
CA MET A 27 -9.50 -19.37 -3.70
C MET A 27 -9.37 -18.30 -4.78
N ALA A 28 -8.58 -17.24 -4.51
CA ALA A 28 -8.47 -16.06 -5.37
C ALA A 28 -7.50 -16.27 -6.54
N LYS A 29 -6.45 -17.09 -6.37
CA LYS A 29 -5.36 -17.34 -7.34
C LYS A 29 -4.81 -16.02 -7.91
N PRO A 30 -4.22 -15.15 -7.06
CA PRO A 30 -3.81 -13.83 -7.49
C PRO A 30 -2.66 -13.90 -8.51
N ASN A 31 -2.75 -13.08 -9.56
CA ASN A 31 -1.66 -12.87 -10.52
C ASN A 31 -0.61 -11.86 -9.98
N ILE A 32 -1.02 -11.06 -9.00
CA ILE A 32 -0.16 -10.10 -8.32
C ILE A 32 -0.46 -10.22 -6.82
N GLY A 33 0.55 -10.49 -6.01
CA GLY A 33 0.46 -10.48 -4.55
C GLY A 33 1.25 -9.31 -3.97
N MET A 34 0.63 -8.54 -3.08
CA MET A 34 1.26 -7.38 -2.48
C MET A 34 1.28 -7.48 -0.96
N VAL A 35 2.43 -7.19 -0.37
CA VAL A 35 2.58 -6.93 1.07
C VAL A 35 3.10 -5.51 1.27
N LEU A 36 2.31 -4.69 1.94
CA LEU A 36 2.64 -3.28 2.17
C LEU A 36 3.74 -3.13 3.22
N ARG A 37 3.49 -3.70 4.39
CA ARG A 37 4.42 -3.70 5.54
C ARG A 37 3.95 -4.69 6.62
N VAL A 38 4.87 -5.09 7.45
CA VAL A 38 4.58 -5.72 8.74
C VAL A 38 4.56 -4.63 9.80
N GLY A 39 3.39 -4.36 10.37
CA GLY A 39 3.18 -3.42 11.47
C GLY A 39 2.90 -4.14 12.77
N THR A 40 2.57 -3.39 13.82
CA THR A 40 2.21 -3.93 15.14
C THR A 40 0.72 -4.26 15.25
N ALA A 41 -0.08 -3.95 14.24
CA ALA A 41 -1.49 -4.31 14.21
C ALA A 41 -1.67 -5.83 14.38
N HIS A 42 -2.62 -6.23 15.23
CA HIS A 42 -2.92 -7.63 15.55
C HIS A 42 -1.82 -8.41 16.30
N ILE A 43 -0.76 -7.78 16.80
CA ILE A 43 0.24 -8.46 17.63
C ILE A 43 -0.41 -9.21 18.81
N GLY A 44 -1.48 -8.65 19.40
CA GLY A 44 -2.22 -9.31 20.47
C GLY A 44 -2.85 -10.65 20.07
N GLU A 45 -3.20 -10.83 18.80
CA GLU A 45 -3.79 -12.07 18.25
C GLU A 45 -2.70 -13.06 17.83
N PHE A 46 -1.62 -12.56 17.20
CA PHE A 46 -0.52 -13.37 16.69
C PHE A 46 0.58 -13.65 17.71
N GLY A 47 0.68 -12.85 18.77
CA GLY A 47 1.67 -12.99 19.84
C GLY A 47 3.02 -12.33 19.56
N SER A 48 3.46 -12.18 18.30
CA SER A 48 4.72 -11.51 17.96
C SER A 48 4.71 -10.90 16.54
N ALA A 49 5.66 -9.99 16.27
CA ALA A 49 5.84 -9.40 14.94
C ALA A 49 6.28 -10.45 13.90
N GLU A 50 7.06 -11.42 14.31
CA GLU A 50 7.50 -12.54 13.49
C GLU A 50 6.31 -13.41 13.04
N ALA A 51 5.35 -13.66 13.94
CA ALA A 51 4.14 -14.41 13.61
C ALA A 51 3.24 -13.62 12.63
N VAL A 52 3.13 -12.30 12.80
CA VAL A 52 2.46 -11.43 11.81
C VAL A 52 3.18 -11.48 10.46
N ALA A 53 4.52 -11.42 10.46
CA ALA A 53 5.32 -11.51 9.26
C ALA A 53 5.15 -12.87 8.57
N GLN A 54 5.13 -13.96 9.34
CA GLN A 54 4.88 -15.32 8.83
C GLN A 54 3.51 -15.40 8.15
N ALA A 55 2.45 -14.95 8.80
CA ALA A 55 1.10 -14.96 8.21
C ALA A 55 1.04 -14.12 6.91
N LYS A 56 1.63 -12.91 6.90
CA LYS A 56 1.66 -12.06 5.70
C LYS A 56 2.52 -12.66 4.57
N SER A 57 3.59 -13.40 4.91
CA SER A 57 4.45 -14.03 3.92
C SER A 57 3.74 -15.11 3.10
N GLU A 58 2.63 -15.65 3.60
CA GLU A 58 1.78 -16.60 2.87
C GLU A 58 1.24 -16.01 1.56
N MET A 59 1.01 -14.68 1.48
CA MET A 59 0.66 -14.02 0.23
C MET A 59 1.71 -14.28 -0.85
N ILE A 60 2.98 -14.17 -0.50
CA ILE A 60 4.08 -14.29 -1.45
C ILE A 60 4.41 -15.76 -1.75
N SER A 61 4.42 -16.62 -0.72
CA SER A 61 4.70 -18.04 -0.89
C SER A 61 3.59 -18.81 -1.61
N SER A 62 2.38 -18.26 -1.67
CA SER A 62 1.24 -18.85 -2.39
C SER A 62 1.14 -18.41 -3.85
N LEU A 63 2.02 -17.52 -4.32
CA LEU A 63 2.02 -17.08 -5.71
C LEU A 63 2.56 -18.14 -6.65
N ASP A 64 1.90 -18.28 -7.80
CA ASP A 64 2.45 -19.07 -8.91
C ASP A 64 3.75 -18.42 -9.44
N PRO A 65 4.70 -19.21 -9.99
CA PRO A 65 5.98 -18.66 -10.48
C PRO A 65 5.86 -17.59 -11.58
N GLY A 66 4.74 -17.54 -12.29
CA GLY A 66 4.45 -16.50 -13.30
C GLY A 66 3.75 -15.27 -12.76
N ALA A 67 3.41 -15.23 -11.46
CA ALA A 67 2.81 -14.07 -10.82
C ALA A 67 3.87 -13.04 -10.42
N ILE A 68 3.44 -11.84 -10.05
CA ILE A 68 4.31 -10.74 -9.61
C ILE A 68 4.15 -10.55 -8.10
N ALA A 69 5.27 -10.51 -7.38
CA ALA A 69 5.29 -10.12 -5.97
C ALA A 69 5.60 -8.62 -5.83
N ILE A 70 4.81 -7.88 -5.03
CA ILE A 70 5.06 -6.47 -4.75
C ILE A 70 5.34 -6.30 -3.25
N LEU A 71 6.48 -5.71 -2.92
CA LEU A 71 6.98 -5.66 -1.54
C LEU A 71 7.36 -4.23 -1.12
N GLY A 72 6.76 -3.76 -0.02
CA GLY A 72 7.13 -2.49 0.59
C GLY A 72 8.47 -2.57 1.33
N GLN A 73 9.21 -1.46 1.33
CA GLN A 73 10.50 -1.32 2.02
C GLN A 73 10.38 -0.45 3.28
N TYR A 74 9.38 -0.75 4.13
CA TYR A 74 9.06 0.06 5.32
C TYR A 74 9.30 -0.65 6.66
N ASP A 75 9.77 -1.91 6.63
CA ASP A 75 10.11 -2.71 7.81
C ASP A 75 11.18 -3.75 7.46
N ALA A 76 11.68 -4.45 8.47
CA ALA A 76 12.75 -5.43 8.29
C ALA A 76 12.27 -6.78 7.72
N PHE A 77 10.98 -7.10 7.78
CA PHE A 77 10.44 -8.40 7.40
C PHE A 77 9.97 -8.44 5.95
N THR A 78 9.25 -7.41 5.51
CA THR A 78 8.60 -7.41 4.18
C THR A 78 9.60 -7.59 3.03
N PRO A 79 10.75 -6.91 2.98
CA PRO A 79 11.73 -7.11 1.90
C PRO A 79 12.27 -8.56 1.82
N GLN A 80 12.39 -9.24 2.97
CA GLN A 80 12.92 -10.61 3.02
C GLN A 80 11.94 -11.63 2.43
N MET A 81 10.65 -11.31 2.33
CA MET A 81 9.63 -12.18 1.74
C MET A 81 9.90 -12.44 0.25
N GLY A 82 10.69 -11.59 -0.42
CA GLY A 82 11.11 -11.81 -1.80
C GLY A 82 11.81 -13.15 -2.04
N ALA A 83 12.53 -13.66 -1.04
CA ALA A 83 13.18 -14.99 -1.12
C ALA A 83 12.19 -16.15 -1.25
N LEU A 84 10.90 -15.94 -0.96
CA LEU A 84 9.85 -16.95 -1.06
C LEU A 84 9.25 -17.05 -2.46
N HIS A 85 9.57 -16.12 -3.37
CA HIS A 85 9.04 -16.08 -4.73
C HIS A 85 10.16 -16.27 -5.76
N LYS A 86 9.86 -16.97 -6.85
CA LYS A 86 10.82 -17.23 -7.94
C LYS A 86 10.53 -16.41 -9.20
N GLY A 87 9.43 -15.69 -9.22
CA GLY A 87 8.99 -14.84 -10.33
C GLY A 87 9.50 -13.41 -10.19
N GLU A 88 8.82 -12.51 -10.87
CA GLU A 88 9.12 -11.09 -10.84
C GLU A 88 8.80 -10.47 -9.47
N ILE A 89 9.68 -9.61 -8.98
CA ILE A 89 9.50 -8.85 -7.74
C ILE A 89 9.62 -7.37 -8.07
N ILE A 90 8.65 -6.59 -7.63
CA ILE A 90 8.66 -5.13 -7.68
C ILE A 90 8.68 -4.62 -6.24
N THR A 91 9.67 -3.81 -5.92
CA THR A 91 9.77 -3.17 -4.60
C THR A 91 9.29 -1.73 -4.65
N PHE A 92 8.69 -1.25 -3.55
CA PHE A 92 8.32 0.16 -3.45
C PHE A 92 8.70 0.75 -2.08
N GLY A 93 9.03 2.03 -2.07
CA GLY A 93 9.45 2.74 -0.86
C GLY A 93 10.12 4.07 -1.16
N GLU A 94 10.65 4.70 -0.12
CA GLU A 94 11.36 5.98 -0.23
C GLU A 94 12.88 5.82 -0.27
N THR A 95 13.37 4.58 -0.30
CA THR A 95 14.79 4.27 -0.40
C THR A 95 15.25 4.26 -1.86
N THR A 96 16.53 4.53 -2.10
CA THR A 96 17.11 4.48 -3.44
C THR A 96 17.14 3.09 -4.06
N ALA A 97 16.97 2.04 -3.24
CA ALA A 97 16.97 0.65 -3.67
C ALA A 97 15.58 0.18 -4.17
N ALA A 98 14.51 0.96 -3.94
CA ALA A 98 13.17 0.59 -4.39
C ALA A 98 13.01 0.83 -5.90
N ASP A 99 12.32 -0.10 -6.58
CA ASP A 99 12.00 0.01 -8.01
C ASP A 99 11.01 1.14 -8.30
N VAL A 100 10.03 1.29 -7.41
CA VAL A 100 9.03 2.38 -7.44
C VAL A 100 9.22 3.22 -6.19
N ARG A 101 9.68 4.46 -6.35
CA ARG A 101 10.05 5.29 -5.21
C ARG A 101 9.60 6.73 -5.33
N ALA A 102 9.48 7.38 -4.18
CA ALA A 102 9.29 8.83 -4.07
C ALA A 102 10.65 9.50 -3.78
N THR A 103 10.91 10.62 -4.42
CA THR A 103 11.99 11.54 -4.09
C THR A 103 11.43 12.95 -3.95
N ASP A 104 12.18 13.83 -3.28
CA ASP A 104 11.83 15.24 -3.12
C ASP A 104 10.43 15.43 -2.50
N VAL A 105 10.15 14.65 -1.45
CA VAL A 105 8.86 14.68 -0.76
C VAL A 105 8.70 15.98 0.01
N GLU A 106 7.68 16.76 -0.34
CA GLU A 106 7.29 17.99 0.33
C GLU A 106 5.83 17.91 0.80
N ILE A 107 5.53 18.52 1.94
CA ILE A 107 4.15 18.65 2.41
C ILE A 107 3.69 20.08 2.18
N ARG A 108 2.65 20.26 1.37
CA ARG A 108 2.01 21.54 1.09
C ARG A 108 0.55 21.49 1.52
N GLU A 109 0.16 22.33 2.45
CA GLU A 109 -1.19 22.34 3.03
C GLU A 109 -1.64 20.95 3.53
N GLY A 110 -0.72 20.20 4.19
CA GLY A 110 -0.95 18.86 4.70
C GLY A 110 -0.92 17.74 3.62
N ARG A 111 -0.75 18.07 2.35
CA ARG A 111 -0.76 17.15 1.21
C ARG A 111 0.63 16.87 0.70
N PRO A 112 0.99 15.59 0.47
CA PRO A 112 2.28 15.23 -0.11
C PRO A 112 2.39 15.62 -1.58
N HIS A 113 3.53 16.19 -1.93
CA HIS A 113 4.03 16.39 -3.28
C HIS A 113 5.38 15.71 -3.39
N PHE A 114 5.61 14.95 -4.45
CA PHE A 114 6.85 14.22 -4.64
C PHE A 114 7.07 13.89 -6.11
N ASP A 115 8.28 13.50 -6.45
CA ASP A 115 8.56 12.90 -7.74
C ASP A 115 8.49 11.38 -7.64
N LEU A 116 7.57 10.79 -8.40
CA LEU A 116 7.49 9.35 -8.61
C LEU A 116 8.62 8.94 -9.56
N VAL A 117 9.45 8.00 -9.14
CA VAL A 117 10.57 7.48 -9.94
C VAL A 117 10.39 5.97 -10.12
N THR A 118 10.51 5.52 -11.35
CA THR A 118 10.50 4.11 -11.76
C THR A 118 11.60 3.86 -12.80
N SER A 119 11.78 2.63 -13.25
CA SER A 119 12.65 2.32 -14.38
C SER A 119 12.23 3.01 -15.69
N ALA A 120 10.96 3.39 -15.83
CA ALA A 120 10.44 4.08 -17.01
C ALA A 120 10.69 5.61 -17.00
N GLY A 121 11.13 6.18 -15.87
CA GLY A 121 11.41 7.60 -15.76
C GLY A 121 10.97 8.23 -14.44
N ARG A 122 10.64 9.54 -14.51
CA ARG A 122 10.25 10.38 -13.38
C ARG A 122 9.04 11.22 -13.75
N ALA A 123 8.09 11.34 -12.83
CA ALA A 123 6.90 12.19 -13.00
C ALA A 123 6.51 12.84 -11.67
N ALA A 124 6.11 14.10 -11.71
CA ALA A 124 5.63 14.82 -10.53
C ALA A 124 4.24 14.36 -10.10
N VAL A 125 4.03 14.19 -8.80
CA VAL A 125 2.77 13.79 -8.18
C VAL A 125 2.43 14.76 -7.07
N GLY A 126 1.19 15.28 -7.05
CA GLY A 126 0.64 16.03 -5.94
C GLY A 126 -0.64 15.35 -5.45
N LEU A 127 -0.59 14.72 -4.27
CA LEU A 127 -1.74 14.02 -3.73
C LEU A 127 -2.81 14.99 -3.22
N ARG A 128 -4.07 14.64 -3.41
CA ARG A 128 -5.20 15.33 -2.77
C ARG A 128 -5.44 14.83 -1.35
N LEU A 129 -4.89 13.67 -1.02
CA LEU A 129 -5.00 13.03 0.28
C LEU A 129 -4.08 13.72 1.28
N VAL A 130 -4.55 13.88 2.51
CA VAL A 130 -3.81 14.56 3.59
C VAL A 130 -3.01 13.54 4.40
N GLY A 131 -1.78 13.93 4.78
CA GLY A 131 -0.89 13.14 5.63
C GLY A 131 0.27 12.49 4.89
N VAL A 132 1.47 12.58 5.47
CA VAL A 132 2.72 12.05 4.87
C VAL A 132 2.67 10.53 4.63
N HIS A 133 1.91 9.79 5.44
CA HIS A 133 1.73 8.35 5.26
C HIS A 133 1.07 7.96 3.93
N GLN A 134 0.41 8.91 3.26
CA GLN A 134 -0.17 8.68 1.94
C GLN A 134 0.88 8.49 0.84
N VAL A 135 2.13 8.91 1.06
CA VAL A 135 3.23 8.62 0.12
C VAL A 135 3.41 7.11 -0.03
N ALA A 136 3.50 6.38 1.09
CA ALA A 136 3.65 4.93 1.06
C ALA A 136 2.46 4.23 0.36
N ASN A 137 1.23 4.69 0.62
CA ASN A 137 0.03 4.17 -0.03
C ASN A 137 0.03 4.45 -1.54
N ALA A 138 0.45 5.66 -1.94
CA ALA A 138 0.56 6.05 -3.35
C ALA A 138 1.63 5.22 -4.08
N LEU A 139 2.77 4.97 -3.44
CA LEU A 139 3.83 4.13 -4.02
C LEU A 139 3.38 2.67 -4.18
N ALA A 140 2.61 2.13 -3.22
CA ALA A 140 2.01 0.81 -3.35
C ALA A 140 1.06 0.74 -4.55
N ALA A 141 0.18 1.75 -4.71
CA ALA A 141 -0.72 1.84 -5.84
C ALA A 141 0.05 2.00 -7.18
N ALA A 142 1.13 2.81 -7.19
CA ALA A 142 2.01 2.97 -8.34
C ALA A 142 2.69 1.65 -8.72
N ALA A 143 3.18 0.88 -7.75
CA ALA A 143 3.80 -0.42 -8.01
C ALA A 143 2.81 -1.42 -8.62
N ALA A 144 1.56 -1.46 -8.10
CA ALA A 144 0.50 -2.28 -8.68
C ALA A 144 0.16 -1.86 -10.11
N ALA A 145 0.07 -0.55 -10.36
CA ALA A 145 -0.22 -0.02 -11.70
C ALA A 145 0.93 -0.29 -12.68
N THR A 146 2.19 -0.20 -12.22
CA THR A 146 3.38 -0.58 -13.00
C THR A 146 3.33 -2.06 -13.38
N ALA A 147 2.98 -2.94 -12.44
CA ALA A 147 2.86 -4.38 -12.67
C ALA A 147 1.83 -4.74 -13.74
N VAL A 148 0.80 -3.92 -13.94
CA VAL A 148 -0.21 -4.11 -14.99
C VAL A 148 0.07 -3.30 -16.26
N GLY A 149 1.25 -2.68 -16.38
CA GLY A 149 1.73 -2.01 -17.59
C GLY A 149 1.23 -0.57 -17.79
N ALA A 150 0.76 0.10 -16.74
CA ALA A 150 0.42 1.52 -16.83
C ALA A 150 1.69 2.37 -17.02
N SER A 151 1.61 3.40 -17.86
CA SER A 151 2.73 4.33 -18.02
C SER A 151 2.89 5.23 -16.79
N ILE A 152 4.11 5.73 -16.56
CA ILE A 152 4.39 6.61 -15.43
C ILE A 152 3.50 7.86 -15.42
N ASP A 153 3.21 8.42 -16.61
CA ASP A 153 2.34 9.59 -16.74
C ASP A 153 0.89 9.26 -16.37
N GLN A 154 0.39 8.09 -16.78
CA GLN A 154 -0.94 7.62 -16.37
C GLN A 154 -1.03 7.44 -14.86
N ILE A 155 0.01 6.87 -14.24
CA ILE A 155 0.09 6.67 -12.79
C ILE A 155 0.10 8.02 -12.07
N ALA A 156 0.97 8.95 -12.51
CA ALA A 156 1.09 10.27 -11.90
C ALA A 156 -0.22 11.08 -11.97
N VAL A 157 -0.89 11.07 -13.12
CA VAL A 157 -2.21 11.70 -13.30
C VAL A 157 -3.25 11.06 -12.40
N ALA A 158 -3.32 9.72 -12.35
CA ALA A 158 -4.29 9.00 -11.54
C ALA A 158 -4.09 9.30 -10.05
N LEU A 159 -2.85 9.27 -9.54
CA LEU A 159 -2.53 9.59 -8.16
C LEU A 159 -2.87 11.03 -7.79
N SER A 160 -2.57 11.98 -8.70
CA SER A 160 -2.81 13.41 -8.48
C SER A 160 -4.29 13.81 -8.55
N THR A 161 -5.14 12.96 -9.14
CA THR A 161 -6.59 13.21 -9.29
C THR A 161 -7.46 12.35 -8.39
N SER A 162 -6.87 11.37 -7.71
CA SER A 162 -7.62 10.46 -6.82
C SER A 162 -8.06 11.18 -5.53
N ASP A 163 -9.32 10.97 -5.18
CA ASP A 163 -9.91 11.44 -3.93
C ASP A 163 -10.21 10.28 -2.98
N ILE A 164 -10.41 10.61 -1.69
CA ILE A 164 -10.83 9.64 -0.67
C ILE A 164 -12.22 9.11 -1.02
N ARG A 165 -12.31 7.79 -1.25
CA ARG A 165 -13.59 7.12 -1.48
C ARG A 165 -14.14 6.40 -0.25
N SER A 166 -13.28 6.08 0.70
CA SER A 166 -13.66 5.40 1.94
C SER A 166 -14.04 6.44 3.00
N LYS A 167 -15.24 6.31 3.54
CA LYS A 167 -15.71 7.17 4.64
C LYS A 167 -14.84 6.95 5.90
N TRP A 168 -14.74 8.00 6.71
CA TRP A 168 -14.08 7.97 8.03
C TRP A 168 -12.58 7.65 7.99
N ARG A 169 -11.91 7.95 6.87
CA ARG A 169 -10.45 7.88 6.70
C ARG A 169 -9.92 9.26 6.38
N MET A 170 -9.41 9.97 7.40
CA MET A 170 -8.90 11.36 7.29
C MET A 170 -9.89 12.29 6.58
N GLU A 171 -11.19 12.11 6.82
CA GLU A 171 -12.26 12.92 6.23
C GLU A 171 -12.26 14.30 6.89
N ILE A 172 -11.99 15.34 6.11
CA ILE A 172 -11.90 16.71 6.60
C ILE A 172 -13.23 17.42 6.35
N GLN A 173 -13.80 18.02 7.40
CA GLN A 173 -15.00 18.82 7.35
C GLN A 173 -14.77 20.16 8.07
N GLU A 174 -15.24 21.26 7.49
CA GLU A 174 -15.26 22.55 8.18
C GLU A 174 -16.66 22.82 8.72
N LEU A 175 -16.75 22.96 10.04
CA LEU A 175 -18.01 23.20 10.74
C LEU A 175 -17.89 24.47 11.59
N ARG A 176 -18.54 25.54 11.16
CA ARG A 176 -18.61 26.82 11.91
C ARG A 176 -17.22 27.39 12.29
N GLY A 177 -16.25 27.29 11.39
CA GLY A 177 -14.87 27.74 11.63
C GLY A 177 -13.99 26.75 12.43
N VAL A 178 -14.49 25.56 12.69
CA VAL A 178 -13.71 24.45 13.28
C VAL A 178 -13.44 23.41 12.21
N VAL A 179 -12.19 22.99 12.07
CA VAL A 179 -11.78 21.89 11.20
C VAL A 179 -11.95 20.59 11.98
N LEU A 180 -12.83 19.71 11.48
CA LEU A 180 -13.03 18.37 11.98
C LEU A 180 -12.31 17.36 11.05
N ILE A 181 -11.42 16.53 11.62
CA ILE A 181 -10.78 15.43 10.91
C ILE A 181 -11.35 14.12 11.48
N ASN A 182 -12.07 13.39 10.64
CA ASN A 182 -12.68 12.11 11.01
C ASN A 182 -11.85 10.95 10.45
N ASP A 183 -11.16 10.22 11.33
CA ASP A 183 -10.37 9.02 11.01
C ASP A 183 -10.82 7.81 11.85
N SER A 184 -12.12 7.67 12.03
CA SER A 184 -12.73 6.71 12.94
C SER A 184 -13.04 5.33 12.32
N TYR A 185 -12.61 5.06 11.08
CA TYR A 185 -12.87 3.78 10.42
C TYR A 185 -12.22 2.60 11.16
N ASN A 186 -10.96 2.74 11.50
CA ASN A 186 -10.18 1.76 12.27
C ASN A 186 -9.00 2.47 12.93
N SER A 187 -8.42 1.87 13.97
CA SER A 187 -7.28 2.45 14.65
C SER A 187 -6.26 1.36 15.04
N SER A 188 -5.00 1.65 14.77
CA SER A 188 -3.82 0.99 15.34
C SER A 188 -2.92 2.05 15.96
N PRO A 189 -1.95 1.69 16.81
CA PRO A 189 -0.99 2.65 17.35
C PRO A 189 -0.34 3.51 16.25
N GLU A 190 0.10 2.88 15.15
CA GLU A 190 0.76 3.56 14.04
C GLU A 190 -0.19 4.47 13.26
N SER A 191 -1.44 4.04 13.04
CA SER A 191 -2.42 4.87 12.32
C SER A 191 -2.86 6.06 13.16
N ALA A 192 -3.04 5.88 14.49
CA ALA A 192 -3.36 6.97 15.41
C ALA A 192 -2.21 7.99 15.47
N GLU A 193 -0.95 7.54 15.54
CA GLU A 193 0.21 8.42 15.48
C GLU A 193 0.26 9.21 14.17
N ALA A 194 0.04 8.55 13.04
CA ALA A 194 0.03 9.19 11.72
C ALA A 194 -1.08 10.26 11.61
N ALA A 195 -2.28 9.96 12.14
CA ALA A 195 -3.37 10.92 12.18
C ALA A 195 -3.03 12.14 13.05
N LEU A 196 -2.48 11.94 14.25
CA LEU A 196 -2.07 13.02 15.16
C LEU A 196 -0.94 13.88 14.59
N ARG A 197 0.00 13.30 13.84
CA ARG A 197 1.07 14.06 13.16
C ARG A 197 0.56 14.91 12.00
N THR A 198 -0.65 14.66 11.55
CA THR A 198 -1.27 15.40 10.45
C THR A 198 -2.01 16.67 10.94
N LEU A 199 -2.31 16.77 12.24
CA LEU A 199 -2.87 17.95 12.90
C LEU A 199 -1.84 19.08 13.01
#